data_3a378a3f60f99277ca90676038ca6ca5
#
_entry.id   3a378a3f60f99277ca90676038ca6ca5
#
_cell.length_a   1.000
_cell.length_b   1.000
_cell.length_c   1.000
_cell.angle_alpha   90.00
_cell.angle_beta   90.00
_cell.angle_gamma   90.00
#
_symmetry.space_group_name_H-M   'P 1'
#
loop_
_entity.id
_entity.type
_entity.pdbx_description
1 polymer ?
#
loop_
_entity_poly.entity_id
_entity_poly.type
_entity_poly.pdbx_seq_one_letter_code
_entity_poly.pdbx_strand_id
1 'polypeptide(L)'
;MRIIPRRIELAQLEGEGWKMLYGRRKTGKTFLVQHFVEHDKFYFVNRDGTILDLTSGKYMNYDEFRKEFLDHLGKEKIIIDEFHRLPDGFLDLLHAYSTLESELILITSTLWLAVRILSMRESPLLGIVLPVKVGLIDEREILVELSKEVDGKEIIEASTYLREPMLVPSYKPPLREFLTDYLHSSAPVIKDLIGETFTEEEVFFSEVYQGVLHSIADGKSKSGEIGSYLLSKGLIESPSSIQKYLKVLSSMGFIKKKPIHGKKRRFRYSIASPLLDLHFYLEAKYAYTELETPKEFIRKAVDEKVPRHVEDFIESLLAKAYGLRPVKVELPDLELDIALMGFSKLELIGEVKWKSRVKREEVKKIEEKLSKFRCRKVLVVPSEDALEREPEGIEVLTPEELIKIAKRSLEALV
;
A
#
# COMPACT_ATOMS: atom_id res chain seq x y z
N MET A 1 -21.96 7.82 -0.89
CA MET A 1 -20.46 7.72 -0.90
C MET A 1 -20.08 6.24 -0.83
N ARG A 2 -19.21 5.76 -1.72
CA ARG A 2 -18.74 4.36 -1.66
C ARG A 2 -17.79 4.19 -0.48
N ILE A 3 -18.02 3.19 0.36
CA ILE A 3 -17.24 2.91 1.57
C ILE A 3 -16.73 1.48 1.50
N ILE A 4 -15.43 1.30 1.77
CA ILE A 4 -14.78 -0.01 1.89
C ILE A 4 -14.55 -0.26 3.38
N PRO A 5 -15.19 -1.28 3.97
CA PRO A 5 -15.20 -1.46 5.44
C PRO A 5 -13.85 -1.82 6.06
N ARG A 6 -12.89 -2.38 5.31
CA ARG A 6 -11.56 -2.78 5.81
C ARG A 6 -11.66 -3.76 7.00
N ARG A 7 -12.36 -4.85 6.81
CA ARG A 7 -12.66 -5.85 7.84
C ARG A 7 -11.43 -6.48 8.46
N ILE A 8 -10.34 -6.60 7.68
CA ILE A 8 -9.06 -7.17 8.17
C ILE A 8 -8.46 -6.28 9.25
N GLU A 9 -8.43 -4.97 9.04
CA GLU A 9 -7.92 -4.04 10.05
C GLU A 9 -8.91 -3.88 11.21
N LEU A 10 -10.21 -3.90 10.96
CA LEU A 10 -11.23 -3.86 12.02
C LEU A 10 -11.11 -5.05 12.97
N ALA A 11 -10.98 -6.26 12.44
CA ALA A 11 -10.79 -7.46 13.26
C ALA A 11 -9.55 -7.37 14.18
N GLN A 12 -8.49 -6.65 13.74
CA GLN A 12 -7.32 -6.41 14.59
C GLN A 12 -7.56 -5.34 15.67
N LEU A 13 -8.59 -4.50 15.51
CA LEU A 13 -8.97 -3.48 16.50
C LEU A 13 -9.97 -4.00 17.53
N GLU A 14 -10.53 -5.18 17.32
CA GLU A 14 -11.41 -5.84 18.30
C GLU A 14 -10.64 -6.34 19.53
N GLY A 15 -11.39 -6.53 20.64
CA GLY A 15 -10.87 -7.00 21.91
C GLY A 15 -10.21 -5.91 22.75
N GLU A 16 -9.90 -6.29 23.99
CA GLU A 16 -9.36 -5.43 25.04
C GLU A 16 -7.90 -5.01 24.78
N GLY A 17 -7.43 -4.04 25.57
CA GLY A 17 -6.05 -3.57 25.56
C GLY A 17 -5.78 -2.40 24.63
N TRP A 18 -4.53 -1.99 24.64
CA TRP A 18 -4.09 -0.80 23.91
C TRP A 18 -3.63 -1.16 22.51
N LYS A 19 -4.06 -0.38 21.53
CA LYS A 19 -3.75 -0.57 20.12
C LYS A 19 -3.15 0.70 19.53
N MET A 20 -2.20 0.54 18.64
CA MET A 20 -1.64 1.67 17.87
C MET A 20 -1.93 1.48 16.39
N LEU A 21 -2.84 2.31 15.88
CA LEU A 21 -3.20 2.36 14.47
C LEU A 21 -2.26 3.31 13.75
N TYR A 22 -1.46 2.80 12.84
CA TYR A 22 -0.46 3.59 12.15
C TYR A 22 -0.42 3.31 10.64
N GLY A 23 0.02 4.28 9.87
CA GLY A 23 0.10 4.14 8.44
C GLY A 23 0.27 5.49 7.74
N ARG A 24 0.67 5.47 6.48
CA ARG A 24 0.85 6.67 5.67
C ARG A 24 -0.39 7.58 5.72
N ARG A 25 -0.16 8.90 5.58
CA ARG A 25 -1.26 9.87 5.47
C ARG A 25 -2.24 9.50 4.34
N LYS A 26 -3.53 9.83 4.54
CA LYS A 26 -4.64 9.54 3.61
C LYS A 26 -4.92 8.04 3.35
N THR A 27 -4.42 7.14 4.18
CA THR A 27 -4.81 5.72 4.11
C THR A 27 -6.14 5.38 4.80
N GLY A 28 -6.84 6.39 5.35
CA GLY A 28 -8.18 6.23 5.90
C GLY A 28 -8.25 5.78 7.36
N LYS A 29 -7.18 5.98 8.16
CA LYS A 29 -7.13 5.60 9.59
C LYS A 29 -8.27 6.23 10.41
N THR A 30 -8.33 7.57 10.43
CA THR A 30 -9.36 8.33 11.14
C THR A 30 -10.75 7.93 10.68
N PHE A 31 -10.97 7.84 9.36
CA PHE A 31 -12.25 7.41 8.78
C PHE A 31 -12.67 6.02 9.26
N LEU A 32 -11.74 5.06 9.26
CA LEU A 32 -11.97 3.69 9.71
C LEU A 32 -12.50 3.67 11.14
N VAL A 33 -11.83 4.40 12.03
CA VAL A 33 -12.18 4.39 13.45
C VAL A 33 -13.46 5.17 13.73
N GLN A 34 -13.64 6.34 13.14
CA GLN A 34 -14.85 7.15 13.30
C GLN A 34 -16.14 6.44 12.85
N HIS A 35 -16.06 5.60 11.82
CA HIS A 35 -17.25 5.01 11.21
C HIS A 35 -17.53 3.56 11.64
N PHE A 36 -16.52 2.85 12.13
CA PHE A 36 -16.64 1.41 12.36
C PHE A 36 -16.20 0.94 13.74
N VAL A 37 -15.63 1.80 14.57
CA VAL A 37 -15.20 1.44 15.93
C VAL A 37 -16.07 2.18 16.95
N GLU A 38 -16.79 1.43 17.77
CA GLU A 38 -17.50 2.02 18.89
C GLU A 38 -16.51 2.60 19.91
N HIS A 39 -16.80 3.79 20.42
CA HIS A 39 -15.96 4.51 21.36
C HIS A 39 -16.77 5.48 22.21
N ASP A 40 -16.30 5.75 23.42
CA ASP A 40 -16.93 6.70 24.35
C ASP A 40 -16.28 8.09 24.24
N LYS A 41 -14.98 8.13 24.00
CA LYS A 41 -14.20 9.36 23.85
C LYS A 41 -13.32 9.32 22.61
N PHE A 42 -13.34 10.44 21.86
CA PHE A 42 -12.49 10.62 20.67
C PHE A 42 -11.81 11.98 20.70
N TYR A 43 -10.52 11.99 20.96
CA TYR A 43 -9.68 13.18 20.96
C TYR A 43 -8.89 13.31 19.68
N PHE A 44 -8.91 14.50 19.08
CA PHE A 44 -8.09 14.84 17.93
C PHE A 44 -7.06 15.91 18.33
N VAL A 45 -5.77 15.62 18.11
CA VAL A 45 -4.69 16.54 18.44
C VAL A 45 -4.37 17.42 17.24
N ASN A 46 -4.59 18.73 17.37
CA ASN A 46 -4.33 19.71 16.33
C ASN A 46 -2.83 19.99 16.18
N ARG A 47 -2.44 20.64 15.07
CA ARG A 47 -1.04 21.02 14.80
C ARG A 47 -0.50 22.09 15.76
N ASP A 48 -1.35 22.92 16.33
CA ASP A 48 -1.03 23.94 17.32
C ASP A 48 -0.94 23.41 18.76
N GLY A 49 -1.12 22.09 18.94
CA GLY A 49 -1.09 21.42 20.23
C GLY A 49 -2.41 21.51 21.01
N THR A 50 -3.45 22.16 20.49
CA THR A 50 -4.79 22.09 21.09
C THR A 50 -5.43 20.74 20.82
N ILE A 51 -6.29 20.27 21.72
CA ILE A 51 -6.98 18.99 21.61
C ILE A 51 -8.48 19.25 21.49
N LEU A 52 -9.09 18.65 20.46
CA LEU A 52 -10.54 18.67 20.25
C LEU A 52 -11.12 17.33 20.68
N ASP A 53 -12.01 17.34 21.67
CA ASP A 53 -12.90 16.22 21.95
C ASP A 53 -14.02 16.21 20.88
N LEU A 54 -13.94 15.27 19.95
CA LEU A 54 -14.92 15.11 18.88
C LEU A 54 -16.28 14.63 19.38
N THR A 55 -16.34 14.05 20.58
CA THR A 55 -17.58 13.56 21.20
C THR A 55 -18.41 14.72 21.74
N SER A 56 -17.76 15.68 22.40
CA SER A 56 -18.43 16.85 23.02
C SER A 56 -18.30 18.15 22.21
N GLY A 57 -17.38 18.21 21.25
CA GLY A 57 -17.05 19.44 20.50
C GLY A 57 -16.19 20.44 21.29
N LYS A 58 -15.67 20.05 22.46
CA LYS A 58 -14.87 20.93 23.35
C LYS A 58 -13.42 20.99 22.92
N TYR A 59 -12.85 22.20 22.86
CA TYR A 59 -11.40 22.41 22.75
C TYR A 59 -10.78 22.50 24.14
N MET A 60 -9.59 21.94 24.29
CA MET A 60 -8.83 21.95 25.54
C MET A 60 -7.33 22.04 25.29
N ASN A 61 -6.58 22.52 26.28
CA ASN A 61 -5.14 22.45 26.31
C ASN A 61 -4.66 21.08 26.86
N TYR A 62 -3.34 20.85 26.82
CA TYR A 62 -2.80 19.55 27.26
C TYR A 62 -3.06 19.22 28.74
N ASP A 63 -3.02 20.22 29.65
CA ASP A 63 -3.24 19.97 31.07
C ASP A 63 -4.70 19.61 31.38
N GLU A 64 -5.64 20.25 30.71
CA GLU A 64 -7.07 19.92 30.77
C GLU A 64 -7.34 18.51 30.22
N PHE A 65 -6.78 18.24 29.02
CA PHE A 65 -6.86 16.92 28.39
C PHE A 65 -6.31 15.82 29.30
N ARG A 66 -5.11 16.03 29.89
CA ARG A 66 -4.49 15.04 30.74
C ARG A 66 -5.36 14.67 31.95
N LYS A 67 -6.01 15.64 32.56
CA LYS A 67 -6.95 15.38 33.67
C LYS A 67 -8.18 14.58 33.20
N GLU A 68 -8.81 15.05 32.13
CA GLU A 68 -9.99 14.38 31.56
C GLU A 68 -9.66 12.97 31.07
N PHE A 69 -8.53 12.78 30.39
CA PHE A 69 -8.04 11.47 29.95
C PHE A 69 -7.89 10.48 31.12
N LEU A 70 -7.27 10.90 32.20
CA LEU A 70 -7.08 10.05 33.40
C LEU A 70 -8.40 9.74 34.09
N ASP A 71 -9.37 10.64 34.12
CA ASP A 71 -10.70 10.42 34.68
C ASP A 71 -11.51 9.34 33.94
N HIS A 72 -11.26 9.19 32.64
CA HIS A 72 -11.93 8.24 31.74
C HIS A 72 -11.15 6.93 31.53
N LEU A 73 -9.82 6.96 31.70
CA LEU A 73 -8.95 5.80 31.49
C LEU A 73 -9.32 4.64 32.42
N GLY A 74 -9.53 3.45 31.88
CA GLY A 74 -9.98 2.26 32.59
C GLY A 74 -11.51 2.15 32.79
N LYS A 75 -12.27 3.14 32.34
CA LYS A 75 -13.73 3.16 32.42
C LYS A 75 -14.42 3.20 31.08
N GLU A 76 -13.76 3.81 30.09
CA GLU A 76 -14.28 4.14 28.78
C GLU A 76 -13.29 3.74 27.71
N LYS A 77 -13.80 3.47 26.49
CA LYS A 77 -12.98 3.24 25.32
C LYS A 77 -12.56 4.57 24.70
N ILE A 78 -11.27 4.82 24.73
CA ILE A 78 -10.69 6.10 24.34
C ILE A 78 -9.93 5.99 23.00
N ILE A 79 -10.13 6.96 22.11
CA ILE A 79 -9.38 7.11 20.88
C ILE A 79 -8.63 8.45 20.92
N ILE A 80 -7.35 8.43 20.56
CA ILE A 80 -6.53 9.64 20.40
C ILE A 80 -5.92 9.66 19.00
N ASP A 81 -6.43 10.53 18.16
CA ASP A 81 -5.93 10.70 16.80
C ASP A 81 -4.85 11.76 16.72
N GLU A 82 -3.83 11.50 15.91
CA GLU A 82 -2.60 12.28 15.77
C GLU A 82 -1.86 12.47 17.12
N PHE A 83 -1.86 11.42 17.96
CA PHE A 83 -1.29 11.46 19.31
C PHE A 83 0.20 11.86 19.35
N HIS A 84 0.91 11.70 18.25
CA HIS A 84 2.31 12.09 18.12
C HIS A 84 2.55 13.61 18.26
N ARG A 85 1.50 14.41 18.24
CA ARG A 85 1.56 15.86 18.48
C ARG A 85 1.44 16.23 19.95
N LEU A 86 1.15 15.25 20.81
CA LEU A 86 1.19 15.46 22.27
C LEU A 86 2.63 15.58 22.76
N PRO A 87 2.88 16.28 23.89
CA PRO A 87 4.20 16.35 24.49
C PRO A 87 4.82 14.98 24.77
N ASP A 88 6.15 14.86 24.70
CA ASP A 88 6.89 13.61 24.91
C ASP A 88 6.53 12.90 26.23
N GLY A 89 6.26 13.65 27.29
CA GLY A 89 5.83 13.13 28.60
C GLY A 89 4.50 12.36 28.56
N PHE A 90 3.74 12.42 27.46
CA PHE A 90 2.53 11.63 27.31
C PHE A 90 2.83 10.12 27.16
N LEU A 91 3.92 9.76 26.52
CA LEU A 91 4.33 8.35 26.42
C LEU A 91 4.75 7.78 27.80
N ASP A 92 5.40 8.59 28.61
CA ASP A 92 5.75 8.22 29.99
C ASP A 92 4.50 8.09 30.86
N LEU A 93 3.52 8.99 30.69
CA LEU A 93 2.22 8.88 31.35
C LEU A 93 1.53 7.57 30.98
N LEU A 94 1.46 7.21 29.72
CA LEU A 94 0.89 5.95 29.27
C LEU A 94 1.61 4.76 29.91
N HIS A 95 2.96 4.80 29.95
CA HIS A 95 3.74 3.73 30.58
C HIS A 95 3.37 3.56 32.05
N ALA A 96 3.25 4.64 32.79
CA ALA A 96 2.89 4.61 34.21
C ALA A 96 1.50 3.96 34.49
N TYR A 97 0.58 4.05 33.54
CA TYR A 97 -0.76 3.47 33.64
C TYR A 97 -0.94 2.18 32.82
N SER A 98 0.14 1.62 32.28
CA SER A 98 0.10 0.46 31.38
C SER A 98 -0.46 -0.84 31.97
N THR A 99 -0.50 -0.93 33.30
CA THR A 99 -1.08 -2.08 34.01
C THR A 99 -2.60 -1.96 34.24
N LEU A 100 -3.19 -0.82 33.91
CA LEU A 100 -4.61 -0.60 34.03
C LEU A 100 -5.34 -1.26 32.86
N GLU A 101 -6.29 -2.13 33.16
CA GLU A 101 -7.18 -2.70 32.16
C GLU A 101 -8.02 -1.59 31.52
N SER A 102 -7.80 -1.33 30.26
CA SER A 102 -8.46 -0.25 29.53
C SER A 102 -8.38 -0.46 28.03
N GLU A 103 -9.34 0.11 27.29
CA GLU A 103 -9.33 0.13 25.84
C GLU A 103 -8.85 1.50 25.34
N LEU A 104 -7.69 1.50 24.69
CA LEU A 104 -7.08 2.71 24.12
C LEU A 104 -6.62 2.47 22.67
N ILE A 105 -7.04 3.36 21.79
CA ILE A 105 -6.57 3.36 20.39
C ILE A 105 -5.80 4.65 20.13
N LEU A 106 -4.51 4.52 19.88
CA LEU A 106 -3.62 5.59 19.49
C LEU A 106 -3.48 5.60 17.98
N ILE A 107 -3.73 6.73 17.33
CA ILE A 107 -3.63 6.85 15.85
C ILE A 107 -2.51 7.81 15.49
N THR A 108 -1.66 7.40 14.55
CA THR A 108 -0.61 8.26 14.00
C THR A 108 -0.43 8.08 12.49
N SER A 109 -0.17 9.18 11.80
CA SER A 109 0.25 9.19 10.39
C SER A 109 1.76 9.03 10.21
N THR A 110 2.54 9.07 11.29
CA THR A 110 4.00 9.02 11.29
C THR A 110 4.50 7.59 11.44
N LEU A 111 4.98 7.00 10.35
CA LEU A 111 5.50 5.61 10.32
C LEU A 111 6.80 5.46 11.11
N TRP A 112 7.68 6.48 11.05
CA TRP A 112 8.92 6.51 11.81
C TRP A 112 8.67 6.44 13.33
N LEU A 113 7.75 7.25 13.84
CA LEU A 113 7.38 7.22 15.25
C LEU A 113 6.80 5.86 15.64
N ALA A 114 5.91 5.30 14.80
CA ALA A 114 5.36 3.98 15.05
C ALA A 114 6.46 2.91 15.16
N VAL A 115 7.43 2.90 14.23
CA VAL A 115 8.58 2.00 14.32
C VAL A 115 9.41 2.25 15.59
N ARG A 116 9.61 3.50 15.97
CA ARG A 116 10.34 3.87 17.19
C ARG A 116 9.65 3.33 18.44
N ILE A 117 8.35 3.53 18.57
CA ILE A 117 7.55 3.02 19.70
C ILE A 117 7.52 1.48 19.74
N LEU A 118 7.42 0.82 18.58
CA LEU A 118 7.23 -0.62 18.48
C LEU A 118 8.52 -1.44 18.54
N SER A 119 9.70 -0.84 18.29
CA SER A 119 10.93 -1.63 18.10
C SER A 119 12.18 -1.11 18.81
N MET A 120 12.18 0.11 19.33
CA MET A 120 13.33 0.62 20.09
C MET A 120 13.29 0.15 21.54
N ARG A 121 14.44 -0.31 22.06
CA ARG A 121 14.58 -0.80 23.45
C ARG A 121 14.23 0.25 24.52
N GLU A 122 14.36 1.51 24.17
CA GLU A 122 14.11 2.66 25.04
C GLU A 122 12.66 3.15 25.00
N SER A 123 11.80 2.51 24.20
CA SER A 123 10.41 2.91 24.10
C SER A 123 9.63 2.54 25.35
N PRO A 124 8.96 3.50 26.00
CA PRO A 124 8.12 3.22 27.18
C PRO A 124 6.91 2.34 26.87
N LEU A 125 6.48 2.24 25.61
CA LEU A 125 5.31 1.45 25.19
C LEU A 125 5.68 0.13 24.49
N LEU A 126 6.96 -0.26 24.48
CA LEU A 126 7.39 -1.52 23.89
C LEU A 126 6.71 -2.72 24.57
N GLY A 127 5.97 -3.50 23.79
CA GLY A 127 5.23 -4.68 24.29
C GLY A 127 3.92 -4.37 25.00
N ILE A 128 3.54 -3.08 25.13
CA ILE A 128 2.29 -2.64 25.76
C ILE A 128 1.18 -2.44 24.72
N VAL A 129 1.52 -1.85 23.57
CA VAL A 129 0.55 -1.56 22.51
C VAL A 129 0.63 -2.60 21.39
N LEU A 130 -0.52 -3.05 20.91
CA LEU A 130 -0.63 -3.94 19.76
C LEU A 130 -0.63 -3.10 18.47
N PRO A 131 0.29 -3.37 17.52
CA PRO A 131 0.37 -2.59 16.29
C PRO A 131 -0.68 -3.02 15.27
N VAL A 132 -1.44 -2.08 14.72
CA VAL A 132 -2.36 -2.25 13.59
C VAL A 132 -1.93 -1.34 12.45
N LYS A 133 -1.39 -1.92 11.39
CA LYS A 133 -0.91 -1.16 10.23
C LYS A 133 -2.02 -0.95 9.21
N VAL A 134 -2.34 0.31 8.92
CA VAL A 134 -3.28 0.71 7.86
C VAL A 134 -2.51 1.17 6.63
N GLY A 135 -2.47 0.32 5.63
CA GLY A 135 -1.85 0.61 4.33
C GLY A 135 -2.88 0.94 3.24
N LEU A 136 -2.55 0.58 2.01
CA LEU A 136 -3.54 0.51 0.93
C LEU A 136 -4.63 -0.51 1.29
N ILE A 137 -5.83 -0.33 0.78
CA ILE A 137 -6.92 -1.30 0.99
C ILE A 137 -6.46 -2.69 0.50
N ASP A 138 -6.78 -3.74 1.25
CA ASP A 138 -6.43 -5.11 0.88
C ASP A 138 -7.03 -5.48 -0.48
N GLU A 139 -6.26 -6.18 -1.32
CA GLU A 139 -6.65 -6.55 -2.68
C GLU A 139 -7.94 -7.38 -2.71
N ARG A 140 -8.14 -8.23 -1.71
CA ARG A 140 -9.34 -9.08 -1.60
C ARG A 140 -10.56 -8.25 -1.23
N GLU A 141 -10.43 -7.32 -0.29
CA GLU A 141 -11.54 -6.48 0.16
C GLU A 141 -12.01 -5.52 -0.92
N ILE A 142 -11.08 -4.81 -1.57
CA ILE A 142 -11.45 -3.86 -2.63
C ILE A 142 -12.09 -4.60 -3.82
N LEU A 143 -11.57 -5.76 -4.20
CA LEU A 143 -12.10 -6.55 -5.31
C LEU A 143 -13.52 -7.05 -5.00
N VAL A 144 -13.76 -7.56 -3.79
CA VAL A 144 -15.08 -8.05 -3.38
C VAL A 144 -16.09 -6.90 -3.27
N GLU A 145 -15.69 -5.75 -2.73
CA GLU A 145 -16.62 -4.61 -2.62
C GLU A 145 -16.97 -4.03 -4.00
N LEU A 146 -15.97 -3.85 -4.88
CA LEU A 146 -16.22 -3.33 -6.23
C LEU A 146 -17.01 -4.30 -7.12
N SER A 147 -16.95 -5.61 -6.86
CA SER A 147 -17.71 -6.61 -7.64
C SER A 147 -19.22 -6.47 -7.54
N LYS A 148 -19.72 -5.61 -6.66
CA LYS A 148 -21.14 -5.28 -6.55
C LYS A 148 -21.62 -4.29 -7.61
N GLU A 149 -20.70 -3.55 -8.23
CA GLU A 149 -21.02 -2.42 -9.12
C GLU A 149 -20.25 -2.44 -10.44
N VAL A 150 -19.13 -3.17 -10.50
CA VAL A 150 -18.19 -3.19 -11.63
C VAL A 150 -17.84 -4.63 -11.94
N ASP A 151 -17.67 -4.98 -13.22
CA ASP A 151 -17.37 -6.33 -13.67
C ASP A 151 -16.25 -6.39 -14.74
N GLY A 152 -15.97 -7.59 -15.23
CA GLY A 152 -15.04 -7.87 -16.31
C GLY A 152 -13.64 -7.29 -16.07
N LYS A 153 -13.02 -6.80 -17.14
CA LYS A 153 -11.67 -6.21 -17.11
C LYS A 153 -11.60 -4.99 -16.20
N GLU A 154 -12.64 -4.17 -16.20
CA GLU A 154 -12.70 -2.91 -15.47
C GLU A 154 -12.55 -3.09 -13.97
N ILE A 155 -13.14 -4.15 -13.39
CA ILE A 155 -13.06 -4.36 -11.94
C ILE A 155 -11.62 -4.58 -11.47
N ILE A 156 -10.81 -5.30 -12.23
CA ILE A 156 -9.41 -5.57 -11.84
C ILE A 156 -8.57 -4.30 -11.97
N GLU A 157 -8.74 -3.56 -13.08
CA GLU A 157 -8.05 -2.28 -13.27
C GLU A 157 -8.46 -1.29 -12.16
N ALA A 158 -9.76 -1.16 -11.88
CA ALA A 158 -10.27 -0.29 -10.82
C ALA A 158 -9.78 -0.72 -9.43
N SER A 159 -9.88 -2.01 -9.09
CA SER A 159 -9.39 -2.53 -7.81
C SER A 159 -7.91 -2.25 -7.59
N THR A 160 -7.09 -2.28 -8.65
CA THR A 160 -5.66 -2.00 -8.58
C THR A 160 -5.37 -0.60 -8.04
N TYR A 161 -6.11 0.42 -8.47
CA TYR A 161 -5.87 1.82 -8.11
C TYR A 161 -6.73 2.31 -6.93
N LEU A 162 -7.95 1.83 -6.80
CA LEU A 162 -8.87 2.21 -5.72
C LEU A 162 -8.48 1.62 -4.37
N ARG A 163 -7.39 0.89 -4.29
CA ARG A 163 -6.70 0.59 -3.04
C ARG A 163 -6.20 1.86 -2.35
N GLU A 164 -5.99 2.95 -3.09
CA GLU A 164 -5.80 4.29 -2.52
C GLU A 164 -7.15 4.86 -2.09
N PRO A 165 -7.44 4.96 -0.77
CA PRO A 165 -8.77 5.36 -0.29
C PRO A 165 -9.20 6.74 -0.79
N MET A 166 -8.25 7.63 -1.06
CA MET A 166 -8.53 8.98 -1.56
C MET A 166 -9.18 9.00 -2.95
N LEU A 167 -9.01 7.95 -3.75
CA LEU A 167 -9.62 7.83 -5.07
C LEU A 167 -11.07 7.33 -5.02
N VAL A 168 -11.43 6.55 -3.99
CA VAL A 168 -12.71 5.84 -3.88
C VAL A 168 -13.93 6.76 -4.00
N PRO A 169 -13.99 7.94 -3.32
CA PRO A 169 -15.17 8.80 -3.37
C PRO A 169 -15.44 9.43 -4.74
N SER A 170 -14.39 9.70 -5.51
CA SER A 170 -14.47 10.40 -6.79
C SER A 170 -14.51 9.48 -8.01
N TYR A 171 -14.25 8.20 -7.82
CA TYR A 171 -14.16 7.24 -8.92
C TYR A 171 -15.46 7.10 -9.71
N LYS A 172 -15.29 7.19 -11.03
CA LYS A 172 -16.32 6.89 -12.04
C LYS A 172 -15.67 6.06 -13.16
N PRO A 173 -16.30 4.95 -13.57
CA PRO A 173 -15.79 4.17 -14.70
C PRO A 173 -15.91 4.98 -16.02
N PRO A 174 -15.03 4.74 -17.01
CA PRO A 174 -13.95 3.76 -16.98
C PRO A 174 -12.68 4.30 -16.27
N LEU A 175 -11.95 3.41 -15.59
CA LEU A 175 -10.78 3.75 -14.76
C LEU A 175 -9.75 4.61 -15.48
N ARG A 176 -9.38 4.24 -16.70
CA ARG A 176 -8.28 4.90 -17.42
C ARG A 176 -8.60 6.37 -17.75
N GLU A 177 -9.85 6.68 -18.04
CA GLU A 177 -10.32 8.06 -18.23
C GLU A 177 -10.31 8.80 -16.89
N PHE A 178 -10.87 8.17 -15.85
CA PHE A 178 -10.85 8.72 -14.50
C PHE A 178 -9.43 9.06 -14.04
N LEU A 179 -8.46 8.14 -14.19
CA LEU A 179 -7.07 8.38 -13.80
C LEU A 179 -6.43 9.51 -14.60
N THR A 180 -6.72 9.57 -15.91
CA THR A 180 -6.21 10.64 -16.77
C THR A 180 -6.69 12.00 -16.30
N ASP A 181 -7.99 12.12 -16.01
CA ASP A 181 -8.59 13.37 -15.55
C ASP A 181 -8.14 13.73 -14.14
N TYR A 182 -8.07 12.73 -13.26
CA TYR A 182 -7.60 12.91 -11.87
C TYR A 182 -6.15 13.40 -11.83
N LEU A 183 -5.23 12.74 -12.53
CA LEU A 183 -3.82 13.13 -12.58
C LEU A 183 -3.64 14.51 -13.22
N HIS A 184 -4.40 14.82 -14.26
CA HIS A 184 -4.34 16.13 -14.91
C HIS A 184 -4.79 17.27 -13.99
N SER A 185 -5.87 17.04 -13.21
CA SER A 185 -6.45 18.08 -12.35
C SER A 185 -5.84 18.16 -10.96
N SER A 186 -5.27 17.03 -10.44
CA SER A 186 -4.83 16.90 -9.06
C SER A 186 -3.31 16.77 -8.89
N ALA A 187 -2.53 17.05 -9.94
CA ALA A 187 -1.07 16.96 -9.89
C ALA A 187 -0.44 17.72 -8.71
N PRO A 188 -0.79 19.00 -8.44
CA PRO A 188 -0.26 19.73 -7.29
C PRO A 188 -0.65 19.08 -5.95
N VAL A 189 -1.89 18.60 -5.83
CA VAL A 189 -2.39 17.97 -4.60
C VAL A 189 -1.62 16.70 -4.26
N ILE A 190 -1.26 15.89 -5.27
CA ILE A 190 -0.45 14.67 -5.06
C ILE A 190 0.97 15.05 -4.63
N LYS A 191 1.58 16.05 -5.27
CA LYS A 191 2.90 16.59 -4.92
C LYS A 191 2.94 17.09 -3.46
N ASP A 192 1.95 17.87 -3.07
CA ASP A 192 1.85 18.43 -1.72
C ASP A 192 1.66 17.31 -0.67
N LEU A 193 0.82 16.31 -0.96
CA LEU A 193 0.62 15.16 -0.08
C LEU A 193 1.91 14.36 0.15
N ILE A 194 2.74 14.20 -0.87
CA ILE A 194 4.05 13.58 -0.75
C ILE A 194 4.95 14.44 0.15
N GLY A 195 5.04 15.75 -0.11
CA GLY A 195 5.80 16.69 0.69
C GLY A 195 5.38 16.70 2.16
N GLU A 196 4.08 16.74 2.45
CA GLU A 196 3.55 16.63 3.82
C GLU A 196 3.98 15.30 4.50
N THR A 197 3.95 14.18 3.78
CA THR A 197 4.37 12.89 4.35
C THR A 197 5.85 12.92 4.77
N PHE A 198 6.72 13.50 3.96
CA PHE A 198 8.14 13.65 4.32
C PHE A 198 8.34 14.60 5.50
N THR A 199 7.58 15.69 5.56
CA THR A 199 7.63 16.67 6.66
C THR A 199 7.20 16.04 7.99
N GLU A 200 6.10 15.27 8.00
CA GLU A 200 5.61 14.57 9.19
C GLU A 200 6.58 13.48 9.68
N GLU A 201 7.33 12.87 8.78
CA GLU A 201 8.37 11.89 9.11
C GLU A 201 9.72 12.54 9.49
N GLU A 202 9.76 13.88 9.61
CA GLU A 202 10.99 14.64 9.89
C GLU A 202 12.12 14.36 8.88
N VAL A 203 11.77 14.01 7.66
CA VAL A 203 12.70 13.73 6.57
C VAL A 203 12.62 14.81 5.51
N PHE A 204 13.74 15.47 5.24
CA PHE A 204 13.80 16.45 4.15
C PHE A 204 13.66 15.74 2.80
N PHE A 205 12.64 16.13 2.02
CA PHE A 205 12.40 15.59 0.68
C PHE A 205 13.40 16.14 -0.33
N SER A 206 14.62 15.61 -0.30
CA SER A 206 15.72 16.03 -1.15
C SER A 206 15.61 15.51 -2.59
N GLU A 207 16.37 16.13 -3.49
CA GLU A 207 16.51 15.69 -4.89
C GLU A 207 16.95 14.21 -5.00
N VAL A 208 17.71 13.70 -4.02
CA VAL A 208 18.11 12.29 -4.00
C VAL A 208 16.92 11.38 -3.79
N TYR A 209 16.00 11.68 -2.86
CA TYR A 209 14.77 10.89 -2.68
C TYR A 209 13.88 10.94 -3.91
N GLN A 210 13.72 12.13 -4.52
CA GLN A 210 12.99 12.29 -5.77
C GLN A 210 13.62 11.46 -6.88
N GLY A 211 14.93 11.56 -7.06
CA GLY A 211 15.68 10.80 -8.05
C GLY A 211 15.55 9.28 -7.88
N VAL A 212 15.52 8.77 -6.63
CA VAL A 212 15.24 7.35 -6.36
C VAL A 212 13.85 6.97 -6.85
N LEU A 213 12.82 7.73 -6.47
CA LEU A 213 11.43 7.46 -6.83
C LEU A 213 11.22 7.56 -8.34
N HIS A 214 11.75 8.59 -8.99
CA HIS A 214 11.73 8.74 -10.45
C HIS A 214 12.40 7.56 -11.17
N SER A 215 13.58 7.13 -10.70
CA SER A 215 14.30 6.02 -11.31
C SER A 215 13.55 4.70 -11.21
N ILE A 216 12.87 4.45 -10.07
CA ILE A 216 12.05 3.25 -9.88
C ILE A 216 10.80 3.31 -10.77
N ALA A 217 10.12 4.46 -10.82
CA ALA A 217 8.96 4.65 -11.68
C ALA A 217 9.33 4.52 -13.18
N ASP A 218 10.54 4.90 -13.57
CA ASP A 218 11.10 4.70 -14.91
C ASP A 218 11.56 3.23 -15.19
N GLY A 219 11.35 2.31 -14.24
CA GLY A 219 11.56 0.86 -14.41
C GLY A 219 12.85 0.31 -13.84
N LYS A 220 13.73 1.12 -13.24
CA LYS A 220 14.93 0.62 -12.55
C LYS A 220 14.51 -0.03 -11.22
N SER A 221 14.87 -1.28 -11.01
CA SER A 221 14.36 -2.05 -9.88
C SER A 221 15.44 -2.68 -8.99
N LYS A 222 16.70 -2.72 -9.44
CA LYS A 222 17.83 -3.19 -8.62
C LYS A 222 18.55 -2.01 -7.98
N SER A 223 19.00 -2.17 -6.75
CA SER A 223 19.76 -1.11 -6.07
C SER A 223 20.97 -0.60 -6.86
N GLY A 224 21.67 -1.51 -7.55
CA GLY A 224 22.79 -1.13 -8.43
C GLY A 224 22.36 -0.26 -9.62
N GLU A 225 21.25 -0.60 -10.29
CA GLU A 225 20.69 0.17 -11.41
C GLU A 225 20.28 1.58 -10.96
N ILE A 226 19.57 1.66 -9.81
CA ILE A 226 19.14 2.92 -9.19
C ILE A 226 20.37 3.77 -8.80
N GLY A 227 21.35 3.15 -8.11
CA GLY A 227 22.57 3.84 -7.70
C GLY A 227 23.39 4.36 -8.88
N SER A 228 23.55 3.57 -9.94
CA SER A 228 24.26 4.02 -11.16
C SER A 228 23.55 5.16 -11.86
N TYR A 229 22.21 5.13 -11.90
CA TYR A 229 21.43 6.24 -12.45
C TYR A 229 21.62 7.54 -11.66
N LEU A 230 21.53 7.48 -10.33
CA LEU A 230 21.71 8.66 -9.47
C LEU A 230 23.13 9.23 -9.54
N LEU A 231 24.14 8.34 -9.61
CA LEU A 231 25.53 8.75 -9.81
C LEU A 231 25.69 9.49 -11.15
N SER A 232 25.10 8.98 -12.25
CA SER A 232 25.16 9.64 -13.56
C SER A 232 24.47 11.00 -13.60
N LYS A 233 23.55 11.26 -12.65
CA LYS A 233 22.89 12.56 -12.46
C LYS A 233 23.62 13.48 -11.46
N GLY A 234 24.73 13.04 -10.89
CA GLY A 234 25.47 13.80 -9.88
C GLY A 234 24.77 13.94 -8.52
N LEU A 235 23.72 13.14 -8.27
CA LEU A 235 22.93 13.21 -7.04
C LEU A 235 23.57 12.48 -5.85
N ILE A 236 24.47 11.55 -6.12
CA ILE A 236 25.22 10.79 -5.10
C ILE A 236 26.68 10.62 -5.54
N GLU A 237 27.58 10.46 -4.57
CA GLU A 237 29.01 10.29 -4.81
C GLU A 237 29.39 8.83 -5.13
N SER A 238 28.61 7.86 -4.62
CA SER A 238 28.86 6.45 -4.89
C SER A 238 27.54 5.65 -4.98
N PRO A 239 27.46 4.61 -5.83
CA PRO A 239 26.25 3.79 -5.95
C PRO A 239 25.85 3.08 -4.66
N SER A 240 26.77 2.83 -3.76
CA SER A 240 26.50 2.15 -2.48
C SER A 240 25.72 3.02 -1.49
N SER A 241 25.82 4.35 -1.59
CA SER A 241 25.12 5.30 -0.70
C SER A 241 23.60 5.22 -0.82
N ILE A 242 23.07 4.59 -1.88
CA ILE A 242 21.64 4.44 -2.13
C ILE A 242 20.91 3.65 -1.02
N GLN A 243 21.61 2.76 -0.30
CA GLN A 243 20.99 1.85 0.66
C GLN A 243 20.25 2.58 1.79
N LYS A 244 20.77 3.71 2.25
CA LYS A 244 20.12 4.51 3.30
C LYS A 244 18.78 5.09 2.80
N TYR A 245 18.73 5.56 1.56
CA TYR A 245 17.50 6.13 0.96
C TYR A 245 16.46 5.05 0.70
N LEU A 246 16.86 3.88 0.17
CA LEU A 246 15.97 2.74 0.00
C LEU A 246 15.41 2.24 1.33
N LYS A 247 16.19 2.25 2.41
CA LYS A 247 15.74 1.89 3.75
C LYS A 247 14.67 2.86 4.25
N VAL A 248 14.93 4.18 4.17
CA VAL A 248 13.98 5.21 4.60
C VAL A 248 12.69 5.13 3.79
N LEU A 249 12.76 5.13 2.45
CA LEU A 249 11.58 5.05 1.59
C LEU A 249 10.76 3.77 1.83
N SER A 250 11.43 2.65 2.14
CA SER A 250 10.73 1.41 2.51
C SER A 250 10.04 1.52 3.86
N SER A 251 10.67 2.17 4.87
CA SER A 251 10.06 2.38 6.19
C SER A 251 8.86 3.33 6.11
N MET A 252 8.94 4.37 5.29
CA MET A 252 7.85 5.31 5.02
C MET A 252 6.75 4.74 4.11
N GLY A 253 6.92 3.51 3.59
CA GLY A 253 5.92 2.86 2.74
C GLY A 253 5.78 3.42 1.32
N PHE A 254 6.75 4.21 0.84
CA PHE A 254 6.78 4.68 -0.56
C PHE A 254 7.20 3.58 -1.53
N ILE A 255 8.12 2.72 -1.12
CA ILE A 255 8.57 1.60 -1.93
C ILE A 255 8.40 0.26 -1.22
N LYS A 256 8.16 -0.77 -1.99
CA LYS A 256 8.16 -2.17 -1.55
C LYS A 256 9.37 -2.90 -2.14
N LYS A 257 9.82 -3.93 -1.45
CA LYS A 257 10.92 -4.80 -1.91
C LYS A 257 10.44 -6.24 -2.05
N LYS A 258 10.74 -6.86 -3.20
CA LYS A 258 10.44 -8.25 -3.49
C LYS A 258 11.76 -9.05 -3.49
N PRO A 259 11.91 -10.13 -2.71
CA PRO A 259 13.14 -10.92 -2.70
C PRO A 259 13.31 -11.64 -4.05
N ILE A 260 14.57 -11.81 -4.46
CA ILE A 260 14.90 -12.58 -5.66
C ILE A 260 15.09 -14.05 -5.25
N HIS A 261 14.36 -14.95 -5.91
CA HIS A 261 14.44 -16.39 -5.65
C HIS A 261 15.88 -16.93 -5.81
N GLY A 262 16.32 -17.71 -4.85
CA GLY A 262 17.69 -18.29 -4.84
C GLY A 262 18.82 -17.31 -4.55
N LYS A 263 18.54 -16.01 -4.33
CA LYS A 263 19.60 -15.01 -4.04
C LYS A 263 19.40 -14.40 -2.65
N LYS A 264 20.33 -14.70 -1.71
CA LYS A 264 20.29 -14.13 -0.36
C LYS A 264 20.47 -12.61 -0.37
N ARG A 265 19.58 -11.87 0.35
CA ARG A 265 19.64 -10.42 0.55
C ARG A 265 19.65 -9.57 -0.73
N ARG A 266 19.15 -10.10 -1.84
CA ARG A 266 18.92 -9.35 -3.08
C ARG A 266 17.43 -9.14 -3.30
N PHE A 267 17.09 -7.91 -3.71
CA PHE A 267 15.70 -7.47 -3.83
C PHE A 267 15.48 -6.72 -5.14
N ARG A 268 14.25 -6.76 -5.64
CA ARG A 268 13.69 -5.80 -6.58
C ARG A 268 12.87 -4.78 -5.81
N TYR A 269 12.99 -3.53 -6.21
CA TYR A 269 12.27 -2.41 -5.63
C TYR A 269 11.20 -1.93 -6.61
N SER A 270 10.03 -1.56 -6.10
CA SER A 270 8.95 -0.92 -6.86
C SER A 270 8.24 0.11 -5.97
N ILE A 271 7.58 1.09 -6.58
CA ILE A 271 6.72 2.02 -5.86
C ILE A 271 5.56 1.21 -5.24
N ALA A 272 5.20 1.51 -4.00
CA ALA A 272 4.19 0.73 -3.29
C ALA A 272 2.76 1.01 -3.78
N SER A 273 2.49 2.25 -4.18
CA SER A 273 1.20 2.74 -4.66
C SER A 273 1.21 2.88 -6.19
N PRO A 274 0.27 2.25 -6.92
CA PRO A 274 0.11 2.44 -8.36
C PRO A 274 -0.12 3.89 -8.76
N LEU A 275 -0.88 4.66 -7.97
CA LEU A 275 -1.09 6.09 -8.22
C LEU A 275 0.21 6.88 -8.11
N LEU A 276 1.01 6.63 -7.07
CA LEU A 276 2.29 7.30 -6.90
C LEU A 276 3.31 6.87 -7.96
N ASP A 277 3.27 5.62 -8.44
CA ASP A 277 4.12 5.19 -9.56
C ASP A 277 3.81 5.97 -10.84
N LEU A 278 2.53 6.15 -11.16
CA LEU A 278 2.11 7.02 -12.26
C LEU A 278 2.56 8.47 -12.07
N HIS A 279 2.39 9.02 -10.87
CA HIS A 279 2.81 10.39 -10.55
C HIS A 279 4.31 10.57 -10.78
N PHE A 280 5.16 9.73 -10.17
CA PHE A 280 6.61 9.83 -10.33
C PHE A 280 7.09 9.56 -11.76
N TYR A 281 6.39 8.68 -12.49
CA TYR A 281 6.68 8.44 -13.90
C TYR A 281 6.39 9.66 -14.78
N LEU A 282 5.23 10.31 -14.58
CA LEU A 282 4.84 11.52 -15.27
C LEU A 282 5.76 12.69 -14.92
N GLU A 283 6.14 12.80 -13.63
CA GLU A 283 7.06 13.83 -13.19
C GLU A 283 8.46 13.66 -13.81
N ALA A 284 9.00 12.45 -13.79
CA ALA A 284 10.30 12.15 -14.38
C ALA A 284 10.35 12.36 -15.89
N LYS A 285 9.23 12.14 -16.60
CA LYS A 285 9.18 12.16 -18.05
C LYS A 285 8.74 13.51 -18.63
N TYR A 286 7.87 14.22 -17.92
CA TYR A 286 7.20 15.42 -18.44
C TYR A 286 7.24 16.62 -17.49
N ALA A 287 7.74 16.47 -16.25
CA ALA A 287 7.64 17.51 -15.21
C ALA A 287 6.21 18.06 -15.09
N TYR A 288 5.21 17.15 -15.09
CA TYR A 288 3.80 17.48 -15.32
C TYR A 288 3.16 18.30 -14.19
N THR A 289 3.84 18.43 -13.04
CA THR A 289 3.42 19.32 -11.96
C THR A 289 3.86 20.76 -12.18
N GLU A 290 4.84 20.99 -13.04
CA GLU A 290 5.45 22.31 -13.29
C GLU A 290 5.16 22.82 -14.72
N LEU A 291 4.96 21.91 -15.66
CA LEU A 291 4.72 22.23 -17.07
C LEU A 291 3.32 21.79 -17.49
N GLU A 292 2.66 22.60 -18.29
CA GLU A 292 1.39 22.24 -18.90
C GLU A 292 1.56 20.98 -19.76
N THR A 293 0.95 19.90 -19.31
CA THR A 293 1.08 18.59 -19.96
C THR A 293 -0.23 18.18 -20.60
N PRO A 294 -0.27 17.93 -21.93
CA PRO A 294 -1.48 17.50 -22.62
C PRO A 294 -2.07 16.23 -22.00
N LYS A 295 -3.38 16.17 -21.83
CA LYS A 295 -4.09 14.99 -21.31
C LYS A 295 -3.73 13.70 -22.05
N GLU A 296 -3.45 13.78 -23.35
CA GLU A 296 -3.07 12.62 -24.15
C GLU A 296 -1.74 12.00 -23.69
N PHE A 297 -0.78 12.80 -23.19
CA PHE A 297 0.48 12.27 -22.66
C PHE A 297 0.23 11.50 -21.35
N ILE A 298 -0.65 12.05 -20.51
CA ILE A 298 -1.08 11.37 -19.28
C ILE A 298 -1.81 10.07 -19.63
N ARG A 299 -2.71 10.09 -20.59
CA ARG A 299 -3.43 8.91 -21.07
C ARG A 299 -2.48 7.81 -21.56
N LYS A 300 -1.49 8.15 -22.36
CA LYS A 300 -0.47 7.19 -22.81
C LYS A 300 0.31 6.59 -21.64
N ALA A 301 0.68 7.39 -20.63
CA ALA A 301 1.33 6.88 -19.43
C ALA A 301 0.44 5.92 -18.65
N VAL A 302 -0.86 6.23 -18.50
CA VAL A 302 -1.85 5.36 -17.87
C VAL A 302 -1.96 4.03 -18.64
N ASP A 303 -2.10 4.09 -19.96
CA ASP A 303 -2.23 2.89 -20.80
C ASP A 303 -0.98 2.00 -20.78
N GLU A 304 0.21 2.60 -20.67
CA GLU A 304 1.49 1.89 -20.52
C GLU A 304 1.64 1.20 -19.17
N LYS A 305 1.22 1.87 -18.08
CA LYS A 305 1.48 1.42 -16.71
C LYS A 305 0.41 0.49 -16.14
N VAL A 306 -0.85 0.65 -16.52
CA VAL A 306 -1.97 -0.13 -15.98
C VAL A 306 -1.73 -1.64 -16.08
N PRO A 307 -1.31 -2.22 -17.22
CA PRO A 307 -1.10 -3.68 -17.30
C PRO A 307 -0.10 -4.19 -16.27
N ARG A 308 1.01 -3.50 -16.07
CA ARG A 308 2.04 -3.87 -15.09
C ARG A 308 1.55 -3.75 -13.64
N HIS A 309 0.75 -2.72 -13.35
CA HIS A 309 0.16 -2.59 -12.01
C HIS A 309 -0.89 -3.68 -11.74
N VAL A 310 -1.61 -4.10 -12.77
CA VAL A 310 -2.53 -5.26 -12.71
C VAL A 310 -1.77 -6.56 -12.41
N GLU A 311 -0.61 -6.80 -13.05
CA GLU A 311 0.25 -7.96 -12.74
C GLU A 311 0.64 -7.97 -11.26
N ASP A 312 1.12 -6.84 -10.73
CA ASP A 312 1.50 -6.69 -9.32
C ASP A 312 0.31 -6.86 -8.36
N PHE A 313 -0.89 -6.38 -8.75
CA PHE A 313 -2.13 -6.53 -7.99
C PHE A 313 -2.53 -8.01 -7.91
N ILE A 314 -2.57 -8.71 -9.04
CA ILE A 314 -2.97 -10.12 -9.12
C ILE A 314 -1.99 -10.99 -8.34
N GLU A 315 -0.68 -10.77 -8.48
CA GLU A 315 0.32 -11.51 -7.70
C GLU A 315 0.10 -11.32 -6.19
N SER A 316 -0.14 -10.08 -5.76
CA SER A 316 -0.38 -9.77 -4.34
C SER A 316 -1.70 -10.38 -3.83
N LEU A 317 -2.76 -10.32 -4.63
CA LEU A 317 -4.04 -10.96 -4.35
C LEU A 317 -3.89 -12.47 -4.12
N LEU A 318 -3.26 -13.17 -5.07
CA LEU A 318 -3.06 -14.62 -4.98
C LEU A 318 -2.12 -14.98 -3.82
N ALA A 319 -1.07 -14.19 -3.57
CA ALA A 319 -0.18 -14.38 -2.45
C ALA A 319 -0.92 -14.36 -1.11
N LYS A 320 -1.77 -13.36 -0.90
CA LYS A 320 -2.59 -13.23 0.32
C LYS A 320 -3.67 -14.31 0.40
N ALA A 321 -4.31 -14.62 -0.72
CA ALA A 321 -5.37 -15.63 -0.75
C ALA A 321 -4.88 -17.04 -0.42
N TYR A 322 -3.64 -17.37 -0.79
CA TYR A 322 -3.06 -18.69 -0.54
C TYR A 322 -2.03 -18.71 0.62
N GLY A 323 -1.82 -17.60 1.32
CA GLY A 323 -0.83 -17.53 2.39
C GLY A 323 0.62 -17.71 1.91
N LEU A 324 0.92 -17.32 0.67
CA LEU A 324 2.21 -17.47 0.02
C LEU A 324 2.97 -16.14 -0.05
N ARG A 325 4.28 -16.20 -0.28
CA ARG A 325 5.14 -15.01 -0.37
C ARG A 325 5.56 -14.73 -1.81
N PRO A 326 5.32 -13.52 -2.35
CA PRO A 326 5.80 -13.13 -3.66
C PRO A 326 7.34 -13.12 -3.71
N VAL A 327 7.90 -13.66 -4.78
CA VAL A 327 9.33 -13.63 -5.07
C VAL A 327 9.55 -13.29 -6.55
N LYS A 328 10.70 -12.73 -6.89
CA LYS A 328 11.08 -12.55 -8.30
C LYS A 328 11.97 -13.70 -8.74
N VAL A 329 11.55 -14.41 -9.77
CA VAL A 329 12.37 -15.42 -10.44
C VAL A 329 13.17 -14.74 -11.54
N GLU A 330 14.49 -14.83 -11.47
CA GLU A 330 15.43 -14.30 -12.46
C GLU A 330 16.32 -15.44 -12.95
N LEU A 331 15.96 -16.00 -14.07
CA LEU A 331 16.77 -16.96 -14.81
C LEU A 331 17.16 -16.34 -16.16
N PRO A 332 18.26 -16.76 -16.78
CA PRO A 332 18.58 -16.36 -18.16
C PRO A 332 17.38 -16.65 -19.06
N ASP A 333 16.94 -15.65 -19.80
CA ASP A 333 15.84 -15.70 -20.78
C ASP A 333 14.47 -16.14 -20.22
N LEU A 334 14.26 -16.03 -18.88
CA LEU A 334 13.00 -16.38 -18.24
C LEU A 334 12.65 -15.40 -17.11
N GLU A 335 11.56 -14.69 -17.29
CA GLU A 335 10.94 -13.84 -16.28
C GLU A 335 9.49 -14.31 -16.09
N LEU A 336 9.02 -14.41 -14.84
CA LEU A 336 7.66 -14.76 -14.50
C LEU A 336 6.93 -13.52 -13.96
N ASP A 337 5.68 -13.33 -14.36
CA ASP A 337 4.82 -12.27 -13.85
C ASP A 337 4.40 -12.58 -12.41
N ILE A 338 4.04 -13.85 -12.15
CA ILE A 338 3.63 -14.34 -10.83
C ILE A 338 4.59 -15.45 -10.40
N ALA A 339 5.18 -15.31 -9.21
CA ALA A 339 5.95 -16.37 -8.57
C ALA A 339 5.75 -16.33 -7.05
N LEU A 340 5.07 -17.33 -6.52
CA LEU A 340 4.69 -17.42 -5.13
C LEU A 340 5.37 -18.60 -4.46
N MET A 341 6.03 -18.30 -3.33
CA MET A 341 6.81 -19.26 -2.57
C MET A 341 6.11 -19.59 -1.26
N GLY A 342 5.99 -20.86 -0.94
CA GLY A 342 5.66 -21.37 0.38
C GLY A 342 6.87 -21.34 1.30
N PHE A 343 6.94 -22.27 2.25
CA PHE A 343 8.02 -22.28 3.23
C PHE A 343 9.41 -22.39 2.60
N SER A 344 9.61 -23.29 1.63
CA SER A 344 10.93 -23.58 1.04
C SER A 344 10.96 -23.69 -0.49
N LYS A 345 9.82 -23.75 -1.16
CA LYS A 345 9.72 -23.99 -2.61
C LYS A 345 8.67 -23.09 -3.26
N LEU A 346 8.79 -22.94 -4.58
CA LEU A 346 7.72 -22.33 -5.39
C LEU A 346 6.49 -23.25 -5.37
N GLU A 347 5.34 -22.70 -5.06
CA GLU A 347 4.07 -23.41 -4.99
C GLU A 347 3.10 -22.98 -6.08
N LEU A 348 3.18 -21.72 -6.53
CA LEU A 348 2.39 -21.21 -7.63
C LEU A 348 3.26 -20.28 -8.49
N ILE A 349 3.16 -20.46 -9.81
CA ILE A 349 3.75 -19.56 -10.81
C ILE A 349 2.70 -19.20 -11.85
N GLY A 350 2.90 -18.11 -12.55
CA GLY A 350 1.95 -17.71 -13.59
C GLY A 350 2.40 -16.59 -14.49
N GLU A 351 1.59 -16.37 -15.50
CA GLU A 351 1.66 -15.27 -16.46
C GLU A 351 0.36 -14.49 -16.45
N VAL A 352 0.46 -13.19 -16.70
CA VAL A 352 -0.67 -12.29 -16.87
C VAL A 352 -0.67 -11.74 -18.29
N LYS A 353 -1.74 -11.96 -19.03
CA LYS A 353 -1.90 -11.42 -20.39
C LYS A 353 -3.09 -10.47 -20.44
N TRP A 354 -2.85 -9.24 -20.00
CA TRP A 354 -3.90 -8.22 -19.80
C TRP A 354 -4.23 -7.46 -21.09
N LYS A 355 -4.64 -8.23 -22.12
CA LYS A 355 -4.99 -7.73 -23.45
C LYS A 355 -6.18 -8.49 -24.05
N SER A 356 -6.84 -7.92 -25.04
CA SER A 356 -8.07 -8.45 -25.63
C SER A 356 -7.88 -9.74 -26.45
N ARG A 357 -6.63 -10.06 -26.85
CA ARG A 357 -6.34 -11.24 -27.68
C ARG A 357 -4.98 -11.82 -27.35
N VAL A 358 -4.93 -13.09 -27.04
CA VAL A 358 -3.71 -13.90 -26.80
C VAL A 358 -3.65 -14.98 -27.89
N LYS A 359 -2.66 -14.87 -28.77
CA LYS A 359 -2.52 -15.76 -29.92
C LYS A 359 -2.11 -17.17 -29.50
N ARG A 360 -2.44 -18.18 -30.32
CA ARG A 360 -2.07 -19.59 -30.11
C ARG A 360 -0.56 -19.78 -29.86
N GLU A 361 0.28 -19.05 -30.57
CA GLU A 361 1.74 -19.12 -30.42
C GLU A 361 2.22 -18.56 -29.06
N GLU A 362 1.54 -17.55 -28.54
CA GLU A 362 1.84 -17.00 -27.22
C GLU A 362 1.44 -18.00 -26.13
N VAL A 363 0.29 -18.63 -26.27
CA VAL A 363 -0.13 -19.69 -25.32
C VAL A 363 0.89 -20.83 -25.29
N LYS A 364 1.37 -21.31 -26.45
CA LYS A 364 2.44 -22.33 -26.52
C LYS A 364 3.72 -21.89 -25.82
N LYS A 365 4.17 -20.65 -26.04
CA LYS A 365 5.35 -20.10 -25.36
C LYS A 365 5.19 -20.05 -23.84
N ILE A 366 3.97 -19.75 -23.36
CA ILE A 366 3.65 -19.75 -21.94
C ILE A 366 3.70 -21.20 -21.40
N GLU A 367 3.12 -22.15 -22.10
CA GLU A 367 3.18 -23.58 -21.74
C GLU A 367 4.63 -24.07 -21.63
N GLU A 368 5.45 -23.82 -22.64
CA GLU A 368 6.88 -24.17 -22.66
C GLU A 368 7.63 -23.51 -21.50
N LYS A 369 7.34 -22.24 -21.23
CA LYS A 369 7.95 -21.46 -20.16
C LYS A 369 7.60 -22.05 -18.79
N LEU A 370 6.33 -22.30 -18.53
CA LEU A 370 5.83 -22.77 -17.25
C LEU A 370 6.08 -24.27 -17.04
N SER A 371 6.25 -25.07 -18.11
CA SER A 371 6.57 -26.52 -18.01
C SER A 371 7.86 -26.81 -17.26
N LYS A 372 8.79 -25.85 -17.24
CA LYS A 372 10.08 -25.95 -16.52
C LYS A 372 9.94 -26.07 -15.00
N PHE A 373 8.73 -25.82 -14.47
CA PHE A 373 8.49 -25.81 -13.02
C PHE A 373 7.50 -26.90 -12.63
N ARG A 374 7.74 -27.49 -11.44
CA ARG A 374 6.87 -28.53 -10.85
C ARG A 374 6.03 -27.92 -9.71
N CYS A 375 5.12 -27.03 -10.05
CA CYS A 375 4.18 -26.42 -9.10
C CYS A 375 2.90 -26.04 -9.84
N ARG A 376 1.90 -25.51 -9.12
CA ARG A 376 0.66 -24.99 -9.71
C ARG A 376 0.96 -23.86 -10.69
N LYS A 377 0.28 -23.88 -11.83
CA LYS A 377 0.49 -22.92 -12.92
C LYS A 377 -0.80 -22.20 -13.24
N VAL A 378 -0.73 -20.89 -13.38
CA VAL A 378 -1.89 -20.06 -13.71
C VAL A 378 -1.59 -19.15 -14.90
N LEU A 379 -2.61 -18.89 -15.71
CA LEU A 379 -2.62 -17.87 -16.74
C LEU A 379 -3.80 -16.95 -16.47
N VAL A 380 -3.52 -15.67 -16.21
CA VAL A 380 -4.56 -14.69 -15.94
C VAL A 380 -4.85 -13.88 -17.18
N VAL A 381 -6.13 -13.80 -17.54
CA VAL A 381 -6.63 -13.09 -18.73
C VAL A 381 -7.86 -12.25 -18.38
N PRO A 382 -8.17 -11.18 -19.14
CA PRO A 382 -9.35 -10.34 -18.86
C PRO A 382 -10.69 -11.03 -19.16
N SER A 383 -10.70 -12.06 -19.98
CA SER A 383 -11.84 -12.94 -20.28
C SER A 383 -11.35 -14.23 -20.96
N GLU A 384 -12.12 -15.31 -20.91
CA GLU A 384 -11.79 -16.56 -21.62
C GLU A 384 -11.72 -16.34 -23.12
N ASP A 385 -12.59 -15.52 -23.67
CA ASP A 385 -12.63 -15.18 -25.10
C ASP A 385 -11.34 -14.47 -25.61
N ALA A 386 -10.51 -13.98 -24.69
CA ALA A 386 -9.21 -13.43 -25.05
C ALA A 386 -8.23 -14.49 -25.57
N LEU A 387 -8.47 -15.78 -25.27
CA LEU A 387 -7.59 -16.88 -25.66
C LEU A 387 -8.01 -17.47 -27.01
N GLU A 388 -7.11 -17.54 -27.97
CA GLU A 388 -7.34 -18.27 -29.22
C GLU A 388 -7.28 -19.82 -29.04
N ARG A 389 -6.76 -20.26 -27.91
CA ARG A 389 -6.64 -21.66 -27.52
C ARG A 389 -6.52 -21.77 -25.99
N GLU A 390 -7.18 -22.76 -25.41
CA GLU A 390 -6.97 -23.12 -24.01
C GLU A 390 -5.57 -23.70 -23.77
N PRO A 391 -4.87 -23.30 -22.69
CA PRO A 391 -3.56 -23.84 -22.35
C PRO A 391 -3.67 -25.23 -21.70
N GLU A 392 -2.73 -26.12 -22.01
CA GLU A 392 -2.67 -27.44 -21.40
C GLU A 392 -1.91 -27.41 -20.06
N GLY A 393 -2.53 -27.96 -19.01
CA GLY A 393 -1.91 -28.09 -17.68
C GLY A 393 -1.67 -26.75 -16.97
N ILE A 394 -2.36 -25.69 -17.36
CA ILE A 394 -2.33 -24.36 -16.77
C ILE A 394 -3.78 -23.95 -16.48
N GLU A 395 -4.03 -23.54 -15.25
CA GLU A 395 -5.34 -23.02 -14.83
C GLU A 395 -5.53 -21.59 -15.37
N VAL A 396 -6.63 -21.35 -16.05
CA VAL A 396 -7.01 -20.01 -16.53
C VAL A 396 -7.79 -19.30 -15.44
N LEU A 397 -7.38 -18.09 -15.11
CA LEU A 397 -8.07 -17.24 -14.14
C LEU A 397 -8.57 -15.96 -14.82
N THR A 398 -9.87 -15.75 -14.76
CA THR A 398 -10.55 -14.53 -15.19
C THR A 398 -10.87 -13.63 -13.98
N PRO A 399 -11.38 -12.42 -14.17
CA PRO A 399 -11.87 -11.58 -13.07
C PRO A 399 -12.85 -12.32 -12.15
N GLU A 400 -13.74 -13.15 -12.68
CA GLU A 400 -14.73 -13.90 -11.93
C GLU A 400 -14.09 -14.94 -10.99
N GLU A 401 -13.05 -15.67 -11.47
CA GLU A 401 -12.30 -16.61 -10.62
C GLU A 401 -11.50 -15.86 -9.55
N LEU A 402 -10.89 -14.73 -9.89
CA LEU A 402 -10.18 -13.89 -8.91
C LEU A 402 -11.11 -13.36 -7.80
N ILE A 403 -12.34 -12.97 -8.15
CA ILE A 403 -13.37 -12.58 -7.17
C ILE A 403 -13.75 -13.76 -6.27
N LYS A 404 -13.95 -14.95 -6.83
CA LYS A 404 -14.26 -16.16 -6.06
C LYS A 404 -13.13 -16.51 -5.08
N ILE A 405 -11.88 -16.43 -5.55
CA ILE A 405 -10.70 -16.66 -4.71
C ILE A 405 -10.63 -15.64 -3.56
N ALA A 406 -10.86 -14.35 -3.86
CA ALA A 406 -10.88 -13.29 -2.86
C ALA A 406 -11.95 -13.51 -1.80
N LYS A 407 -13.20 -13.82 -2.21
CA LYS A 407 -14.32 -14.08 -1.30
C LYS A 407 -14.02 -15.25 -0.34
N ARG A 408 -13.62 -16.40 -0.87
CA ARG A 408 -13.27 -17.60 -0.07
C ARG A 408 -12.15 -17.30 0.92
N SER A 409 -11.14 -16.54 0.50
CA SER A 409 -10.02 -16.17 1.37
C SER A 409 -10.43 -15.23 2.50
N LEU A 410 -11.37 -14.31 2.29
CA LEU A 410 -11.89 -13.44 3.33
C LEU A 410 -12.80 -14.18 4.31
N GLU A 411 -13.65 -15.10 3.82
CA GLU A 411 -14.50 -15.96 4.64
C GLU A 411 -13.68 -16.85 5.60
N ALA A 412 -12.49 -17.26 5.20
CA ALA A 412 -11.59 -18.06 6.03
C ALA A 412 -10.84 -17.26 7.11
N LEU A 413 -10.91 -15.92 7.09
CA LEU A 413 -10.28 -15.04 8.10
C LEU A 413 -11.24 -14.66 9.24
N VAL A 414 -12.53 -14.86 9.04
CA VAL A 414 -13.63 -14.67 10.00
C VAL A 414 -13.98 -16.02 10.61
#